data_61110b41a183ceb227f8d2b440a014d5
#
_entry.id   61110b41a183ceb227f8d2b440a014d5
#
_cell.length_a   1.000
_cell.length_b   1.000
_cell.length_c   1.000
_cell.angle_alpha   90.00
_cell.angle_beta   90.00
_cell.angle_gamma   90.00
#
_symmetry.space_group_name_H-M   'P 1'
#
loop_
_entity.id
_entity.type
_entity.pdbx_description
1 polymer ?
#
loop_
_entity_poly.entity_id
_entity_poly.type
_entity_poly.pdbx_seq_one_letter_code
_entity_poly.pdbx_strand_id
1 'polypeptide(L)'
;MESCGSNSVPDFHHAAVPGKDAHLNNVSVHGSKLTPPSSWNEFSVYSKELPDGATLEHYKILKVLGSGGFGITYLVRDLMLKRKVVLKENFPFSYAYRDPFTGRVVPNNEHDAEYFKWTLSNFLNEARILARLDSPGIVRVLSVFECNGTAYFSMDYVQGLPLDYLGEQQLLAGNCYSEAKLKGLLMHILQILDYLHKKGICHLSLIHISEPTRHSLIS
;
A
#
# COMPACT_ATOMS: atom_id res chain seq x y z
N MET A 1 -29.37 -16.08 42.93
CA MET A 1 -27.90 -16.25 42.99
C MET A 1 -27.54 -17.14 41.81
N GLU A 2 -27.32 -16.54 40.65
CA GLU A 2 -26.91 -17.26 39.44
C GLU A 2 -25.60 -16.64 38.97
N SER A 3 -24.62 -17.51 38.79
CA SER A 3 -23.23 -17.21 38.49
C SER A 3 -23.08 -16.80 37.04
N CYS A 4 -22.40 -15.68 36.83
CA CYS A 4 -22.01 -15.16 35.54
C CYS A 4 -20.92 -16.03 34.89
N GLY A 5 -21.24 -16.66 33.76
CA GLY A 5 -20.32 -17.46 32.98
C GLY A 5 -19.37 -16.59 32.18
N SER A 6 -18.11 -16.89 32.29
CA SER A 6 -16.99 -16.29 31.52
C SER A 6 -17.08 -16.73 30.06
N ASN A 7 -17.30 -15.78 29.15
CA ASN A 7 -17.14 -16.00 27.70
C ASN A 7 -15.67 -15.96 27.34
N SER A 8 -15.14 -17.11 27.01
CA SER A 8 -13.82 -17.28 26.37
C SER A 8 -13.90 -16.88 24.89
N VAL A 9 -12.99 -16.02 24.48
CA VAL A 9 -12.74 -15.64 23.07
C VAL A 9 -12.19 -16.85 22.33
N PRO A 10 -12.70 -17.21 21.15
CA PRO A 10 -12.14 -18.32 20.37
C PRO A 10 -10.80 -17.92 19.72
N ASP A 11 -9.79 -18.75 20.01
CA ASP A 11 -8.50 -18.76 19.31
C ASP A 11 -8.69 -19.07 17.83
N PHE A 12 -8.32 -18.14 16.98
CA PHE A 12 -8.19 -18.40 15.54
C PHE A 12 -6.86 -19.10 15.26
N HIS A 13 -6.92 -20.43 15.26
CA HIS A 13 -5.83 -21.27 14.80
C HIS A 13 -5.49 -20.99 13.32
N HIS A 14 -4.19 -20.86 13.07
CA HIS A 14 -3.53 -20.85 11.78
C HIS A 14 -4.09 -21.90 10.82
N ALA A 15 -4.71 -21.47 9.74
CA ALA A 15 -4.91 -22.33 8.59
C ALA A 15 -3.59 -22.39 7.79
N ALA A 16 -2.90 -23.53 7.87
CA ALA A 16 -1.75 -23.85 7.05
C ALA A 16 -2.18 -23.96 5.59
N VAL A 17 -1.57 -23.15 4.72
CA VAL A 17 -1.73 -23.23 3.26
C VAL A 17 -0.78 -24.31 2.74
N PRO A 18 -1.25 -25.34 2.01
CA PRO A 18 -0.36 -26.33 1.41
C PRO A 18 0.47 -25.70 0.31
N GLY A 19 1.79 -25.91 0.39
CA GLY A 19 2.75 -25.45 -0.60
C GLY A 19 2.56 -26.12 -1.96
N LYS A 20 2.73 -25.32 -3.01
CA LYS A 20 3.33 -25.73 -4.28
C LYS A 20 4.08 -24.57 -4.87
N ASP A 21 5.36 -24.77 -5.01
CA ASP A 21 6.33 -23.89 -5.65
C ASP A 21 5.91 -23.56 -7.08
N ALA A 22 5.73 -22.28 -7.37
CA ALA A 22 5.65 -21.79 -8.73
C ALA A 22 6.20 -20.36 -8.78
N HIS A 23 7.42 -20.24 -9.28
CA HIS A 23 8.06 -19.06 -9.90
C HIS A 23 7.91 -17.70 -9.21
N LEU A 24 8.62 -17.53 -8.08
CA LEU A 24 9.04 -16.24 -7.56
C LEU A 24 10.57 -16.11 -7.68
N ASN A 25 11.08 -16.15 -8.91
CA ASN A 25 12.48 -15.81 -9.18
C ASN A 25 12.54 -14.33 -9.56
N ASN A 26 12.47 -13.42 -8.58
CA ASN A 26 13.06 -12.08 -8.63
C ASN A 26 12.75 -11.29 -7.34
N VAL A 27 13.06 -11.89 -6.18
CA VAL A 27 13.24 -11.07 -4.98
C VAL A 27 14.73 -10.80 -4.86
N SER A 28 15.18 -9.70 -5.42
CA SER A 28 16.56 -9.25 -5.27
C SER A 28 16.74 -8.59 -3.91
N VAL A 29 17.37 -9.31 -2.97
CA VAL A 29 17.84 -8.72 -1.70
C VAL A 29 19.21 -8.11 -1.97
N HIS A 30 19.23 -6.90 -2.50
CA HIS A 30 20.45 -6.11 -2.61
C HIS A 30 20.38 -4.97 -1.60
N GLY A 31 21.47 -4.68 -0.92
CA GLY A 31 21.62 -3.53 -0.02
C GLY A 31 21.58 -2.21 -0.78
N SER A 32 20.40 -1.82 -1.17
CA SER A 32 20.13 -0.63 -1.97
C SER A 32 20.26 0.61 -1.13
N LYS A 33 20.86 1.66 -1.69
CA LYS A 33 21.06 2.95 -1.04
C LYS A 33 20.08 3.97 -1.63
N LEU A 34 19.49 4.77 -0.73
CA LEU A 34 18.83 6.00 -1.11
C LEU A 34 19.89 6.99 -1.60
N THR A 35 19.72 7.54 -2.79
CA THR A 35 20.55 8.64 -3.27
C THR A 35 19.77 9.94 -3.03
N PRO A 36 20.23 10.80 -2.10
CA PRO A 36 19.56 12.06 -1.82
C PRO A 36 19.69 13.00 -3.00
N PRO A 37 18.72 13.91 -3.21
CA PRO A 37 18.91 15.02 -4.13
C PRO A 37 19.99 15.98 -3.59
N SER A 38 20.55 16.79 -4.48
CA SER A 38 21.56 17.80 -4.11
C SER A 38 21.08 18.82 -3.06
N SER A 39 19.76 18.94 -2.88
CA SER A 39 19.09 19.79 -1.89
C SER A 39 18.77 19.11 -0.54
N TRP A 40 19.35 17.95 -0.27
CA TRP A 40 19.09 17.20 0.97
C TRP A 40 19.37 18.01 2.25
N ASN A 41 20.28 18.98 2.16
CA ASN A 41 20.63 19.84 3.31
C ASN A 41 19.48 20.79 3.74
N GLU A 42 18.45 20.96 2.93
CA GLU A 42 17.24 21.74 3.26
C GLU A 42 16.08 20.86 3.76
N PHE A 43 16.33 19.56 3.95
CA PHE A 43 15.31 18.63 4.41
C PHE A 43 14.84 19.01 5.80
N SER A 44 13.57 19.30 5.92
CA SER A 44 12.98 19.52 7.25
C SER A 44 13.24 18.30 8.12
N VAL A 45 13.88 18.49 9.25
CA VAL A 45 14.21 17.46 10.26
C VAL A 45 12.98 16.62 10.67
N TYR A 46 11.79 17.04 10.28
CA TYR A 46 10.50 16.42 10.60
C TYR A 46 9.79 15.75 9.42
N SER A 47 10.38 15.75 8.22
CA SER A 47 9.72 15.11 7.08
C SER A 47 9.75 13.60 7.21
N LYS A 48 8.56 13.00 7.27
CA LYS A 48 8.38 11.54 7.23
C LYS A 48 8.50 10.98 5.81
N GLU A 49 8.23 11.81 4.84
CA GLU A 49 8.17 11.48 3.42
C GLU A 49 9.53 11.62 2.74
N LEU A 50 9.76 10.82 1.72
CA LEU A 50 10.92 11.02 0.85
C LEU A 50 10.72 12.27 -0.01
N PRO A 51 11.78 13.08 -0.22
CA PRO A 51 11.66 14.32 -0.97
C PRO A 51 11.46 14.10 -2.46
N ASP A 52 10.80 15.05 -3.10
CA ASP A 52 10.69 15.10 -4.54
C ASP A 52 12.09 15.14 -5.17
N GLY A 53 12.28 14.37 -6.22
CA GLY A 53 13.57 14.24 -6.91
C GLY A 53 14.55 13.24 -6.30
N ALA A 54 14.32 12.73 -5.07
CA ALA A 54 15.13 11.65 -4.51
C ALA A 54 15.06 10.39 -5.39
N THR A 55 16.15 9.64 -5.42
CA THR A 55 16.20 8.38 -6.16
C THR A 55 16.40 7.23 -5.19
N LEU A 56 15.50 6.26 -5.27
CA LEU A 56 15.51 5.03 -4.51
C LEU A 56 15.67 3.88 -5.50
N GLU A 57 16.83 3.21 -5.49
CA GLU A 57 17.23 2.28 -6.54
C GLU A 57 17.15 2.94 -7.95
N HIS A 58 16.23 2.47 -8.78
CA HIS A 58 15.94 3.03 -10.11
C HIS A 58 14.62 3.83 -10.16
N TYR A 59 14.03 4.11 -9.00
CA TYR A 59 12.80 4.90 -8.90
C TYR A 59 13.10 6.32 -8.46
N LYS A 60 12.77 7.32 -9.29
CA LYS A 60 12.84 8.74 -8.95
C LYS A 60 11.50 9.20 -8.39
N ILE A 61 11.48 9.69 -7.16
CA ILE A 61 10.30 10.26 -6.51
C ILE A 61 9.84 11.50 -7.29
N LEU A 62 8.58 11.55 -7.68
CA LEU A 62 7.98 12.69 -8.36
C LEU A 62 7.10 13.51 -7.42
N LYS A 63 6.30 12.84 -6.59
CA LYS A 63 5.47 13.46 -5.55
C LYS A 63 4.85 12.41 -4.65
N VAL A 64 4.43 12.82 -3.48
CA VAL A 64 3.56 12.04 -2.60
C VAL A 64 2.16 12.00 -3.19
N LEU A 65 1.54 10.82 -3.23
CA LEU A 65 0.14 10.62 -3.60
C LEU A 65 -0.77 10.52 -2.38
N GLY A 66 -0.24 10.03 -1.27
CA GLY A 66 -0.95 9.91 -0.02
C GLY A 66 -0.08 9.35 1.08
N SER A 67 -0.43 9.65 2.32
CA SER A 67 0.18 9.11 3.52
C SER A 67 -0.91 8.73 4.52
N GLY A 68 -0.75 7.60 5.17
CA GLY A 68 -1.74 7.06 6.11
C GLY A 68 -1.06 6.32 7.24
N GLY A 69 -1.83 5.83 8.22
CA GLY A 69 -1.30 5.22 9.45
C GLY A 69 -0.26 4.11 9.25
N PHE A 70 -0.26 3.44 8.10
CA PHE A 70 0.59 2.29 7.84
C PHE A 70 1.61 2.48 6.72
N GLY A 71 1.58 3.61 6.00
CA GLY A 71 2.53 3.78 4.90
C GLY A 71 2.36 5.06 4.10
N ILE A 72 3.32 5.26 3.21
CA ILE A 72 3.38 6.40 2.30
C ILE A 72 3.34 5.88 0.87
N THR A 73 2.59 6.56 0.03
CA THR A 73 2.43 6.22 -1.38
C THR A 73 2.96 7.35 -2.24
N TYR A 74 3.86 7.02 -3.15
CA TYR A 74 4.53 7.96 -4.03
C TYR A 74 4.18 7.71 -5.49
N LEU A 75 4.05 8.77 -6.27
CA LEU A 75 4.22 8.69 -7.72
C LEU A 75 5.72 8.75 -8.01
N VAL A 76 6.21 7.77 -8.75
CA VAL A 76 7.63 7.69 -9.09
C VAL A 76 7.82 7.47 -10.59
N ARG A 77 9.00 7.83 -11.08
CA ARG A 77 9.46 7.47 -12.43
C ARG A 77 10.41 6.30 -12.33
N ASP A 78 10.04 5.19 -12.92
CA ASP A 78 10.95 4.09 -13.20
C ASP A 78 11.95 4.54 -14.27
N LEU A 79 13.23 4.67 -13.90
CA LEU A 79 14.29 5.16 -14.77
C LEU A 79 14.73 4.11 -15.78
N MET A 80 14.53 2.82 -15.47
CA MET A 80 14.86 1.71 -16.38
C MET A 80 13.81 1.56 -17.47
N LEU A 81 12.54 1.50 -17.08
CA LEU A 81 11.41 1.33 -18.01
C LEU A 81 10.86 2.66 -18.53
N LYS A 82 11.37 3.81 -18.04
CA LYS A 82 11.01 5.19 -18.45
C LYS A 82 9.50 5.49 -18.33
N ARG A 83 8.81 4.84 -17.40
CA ARG A 83 7.37 5.00 -17.16
C ARG A 83 7.07 5.47 -15.74
N LYS A 84 5.86 5.98 -15.51
CA LYS A 84 5.36 6.30 -14.18
C LYS A 84 4.83 5.02 -13.54
N VAL A 85 5.14 4.82 -12.26
CA VAL A 85 4.60 3.76 -11.42
C VAL A 85 4.29 4.34 -10.05
N VAL A 86 3.56 3.59 -9.24
CA VAL A 86 3.31 3.92 -7.84
C VAL A 86 4.27 3.10 -6.98
N LEU A 87 4.86 3.74 -5.99
CA LEU A 87 5.70 3.10 -4.98
C LEU A 87 5.03 3.27 -3.62
N LYS A 88 4.76 2.16 -2.94
CA LYS A 88 4.24 2.14 -1.58
C LYS A 88 5.37 1.80 -0.63
N GLU A 89 5.49 2.55 0.46
CA GLU A 89 6.48 2.37 1.54
C GLU A 89 5.79 1.92 2.81
N ASN A 90 6.34 0.93 3.50
CA ASN A 90 5.92 0.61 4.86
C ASN A 90 6.44 1.68 5.81
N PHE A 91 5.56 2.49 6.36
CA PHE A 91 5.91 3.55 7.30
C PHE A 91 4.82 3.65 8.38
N PRO A 92 4.91 2.92 9.47
CA PRO A 92 3.93 2.98 10.56
C PRO A 92 4.15 4.24 11.39
N PHE A 93 3.42 5.32 11.07
CA PHE A 93 3.59 6.68 11.57
C PHE A 93 3.66 6.84 13.07
N SER A 94 2.95 5.99 13.81
CA SER A 94 2.92 6.06 15.29
C SER A 94 4.09 5.33 15.95
N TYR A 95 4.80 4.46 15.21
CA TYR A 95 5.78 3.52 15.75
C TYR A 95 7.17 3.67 15.15
N ALA A 96 7.32 4.55 14.14
CA ALA A 96 8.59 4.76 13.47
C ALA A 96 8.78 6.23 13.06
N TYR A 97 10.02 6.60 12.93
CA TYR A 97 10.43 7.90 12.38
C TYR A 97 11.46 7.67 11.25
N ARG A 98 11.65 8.69 10.43
CA ARG A 98 12.72 8.71 9.45
C ARG A 98 13.91 9.47 10.03
N ASP A 99 15.04 8.81 10.10
CA ASP A 99 16.30 9.43 10.49
C ASP A 99 16.69 10.50 9.46
N PRO A 100 16.83 11.77 9.84
CA PRO A 100 17.06 12.86 8.90
C PRO A 100 18.44 12.83 8.24
N PHE A 101 19.40 12.11 8.80
CA PHE A 101 20.76 12.05 8.28
C PHE A 101 20.95 10.86 7.33
N THR A 102 20.29 9.75 7.59
CA THR A 102 20.46 8.51 6.82
C THR A 102 19.27 8.21 5.90
N GLY A 103 18.13 8.86 6.12
CA GLY A 103 16.86 8.58 5.44
C GLY A 103 16.22 7.24 5.86
N ARG A 104 16.81 6.54 6.83
CA ARG A 104 16.33 5.23 7.28
C ARG A 104 15.08 5.37 8.13
N VAL A 105 14.19 4.42 7.97
CA VAL A 105 13.03 4.26 8.86
C VAL A 105 13.47 3.42 10.05
N VAL A 106 13.25 3.96 11.23
CA VAL A 106 13.71 3.38 12.50
C VAL A 106 12.54 3.39 13.48
N PRO A 107 12.33 2.33 14.28
CA PRO A 107 11.35 2.35 15.36
C PRO A 107 11.64 3.47 16.36
N ASN A 108 10.60 4.09 16.95
CA ASN A 108 10.79 5.19 17.90
C ASN A 108 11.56 4.75 19.17
N ASN A 109 11.39 3.48 19.57
CA ASN A 109 12.04 2.88 20.74
C ASN A 109 12.03 1.34 20.61
N GLU A 110 12.64 0.64 21.59
CA GLU A 110 12.71 -0.82 21.59
C GLU A 110 11.34 -1.49 21.68
N HIS A 111 10.39 -0.90 22.39
CA HIS A 111 9.03 -1.42 22.50
C HIS A 111 8.30 -1.39 21.14
N ASP A 112 8.51 -0.35 20.35
CA ASP A 112 7.91 -0.20 19.02
C ASP A 112 8.58 -1.11 17.96
N ALA A 113 9.77 -1.64 18.24
CA ALA A 113 10.53 -2.47 17.31
C ALA A 113 9.80 -3.77 16.94
N GLU A 114 9.08 -4.39 17.87
CA GLU A 114 8.30 -5.62 17.60
C GLU A 114 7.10 -5.31 16.70
N TYR A 115 6.39 -4.23 16.99
CA TYR A 115 5.28 -3.79 16.16
C TYR A 115 5.75 -3.38 14.76
N PHE A 116 6.88 -2.70 14.65
CA PHE A 116 7.49 -2.36 13.37
C PHE A 116 7.82 -3.61 12.53
N LYS A 117 8.40 -4.64 13.14
CA LYS A 117 8.67 -5.93 12.47
C LYS A 117 7.37 -6.59 12.01
N TRP A 118 6.33 -6.53 12.83
CA TRP A 118 5.03 -7.07 12.48
C TRP A 118 4.40 -6.33 11.29
N THR A 119 4.43 -4.99 11.27
CA THR A 119 3.93 -4.20 10.13
C THR A 119 4.71 -4.48 8.86
N LEU A 120 6.04 -4.61 8.96
CA LEU A 120 6.91 -4.95 7.85
C LEU A 120 6.57 -6.32 7.25
N SER A 121 6.39 -7.32 8.11
CA SER A 121 6.01 -8.68 7.69
C SER A 121 4.64 -8.69 6.98
N ASN A 122 3.65 -7.98 7.54
CA ASN A 122 2.33 -7.86 6.94
C ASN A 122 2.35 -7.14 5.59
N PHE A 123 3.13 -6.08 5.48
CA PHE A 123 3.32 -5.32 4.26
C PHE A 123 3.92 -6.18 3.13
N LEU A 124 4.96 -6.94 3.44
CA LEU A 124 5.57 -7.89 2.50
C LEU A 124 4.59 -9.00 2.11
N ASN A 125 3.78 -9.49 3.06
CA ASN A 125 2.76 -10.49 2.78
C ASN A 125 1.63 -9.92 1.90
N GLU A 126 1.17 -8.69 2.17
CA GLU A 126 0.21 -7.98 1.32
C GLU A 126 0.73 -7.91 -0.13
N ALA A 127 1.96 -7.46 -0.31
CA ALA A 127 2.57 -7.37 -1.63
C ALA A 127 2.63 -8.73 -2.36
N ARG A 128 2.98 -9.81 -1.64
CA ARG A 128 3.01 -11.19 -2.19
C ARG A 128 1.63 -11.68 -2.58
N ILE A 129 0.61 -11.37 -1.79
CA ILE A 129 -0.77 -11.73 -2.12
C ILE A 129 -1.21 -10.97 -3.37
N LEU A 130 -1.01 -9.65 -3.41
CA LEU A 130 -1.36 -8.82 -4.56
C LEU A 130 -0.64 -9.26 -5.85
N ALA A 131 0.62 -9.66 -5.75
CA ALA A 131 1.41 -10.12 -6.90
C ALA A 131 0.87 -11.41 -7.55
N ARG A 132 0.03 -12.18 -6.86
CA ARG A 132 -0.62 -13.40 -7.37
C ARG A 132 -1.97 -13.14 -8.03
N LEU A 133 -2.47 -11.89 -7.95
CA LEU A 133 -3.76 -11.51 -8.49
C LEU A 133 -3.59 -11.00 -9.93
N ASP A 134 -4.39 -11.56 -10.82
CA ASP A 134 -4.48 -11.14 -12.22
C ASP A 134 -5.96 -10.89 -12.54
N SER A 135 -6.35 -9.64 -12.42
CA SER A 135 -7.72 -9.18 -12.71
C SER A 135 -7.68 -7.72 -13.15
N PRO A 136 -8.44 -7.33 -14.16
CA PRO A 136 -8.49 -5.95 -14.66
C PRO A 136 -8.87 -4.91 -13.61
N GLY A 137 -9.59 -5.33 -12.56
CA GLY A 137 -10.01 -4.47 -11.45
C GLY A 137 -8.99 -4.36 -10.31
N ILE A 138 -7.80 -4.96 -10.43
CA ILE A 138 -6.79 -4.99 -9.37
C ILE A 138 -5.46 -4.49 -9.93
N VAL A 139 -4.83 -3.53 -9.24
CA VAL A 139 -3.51 -3.02 -9.63
C VAL A 139 -2.46 -4.11 -9.51
N ARG A 140 -1.62 -4.24 -10.52
CA ARG A 140 -0.57 -5.25 -10.56
C ARG A 140 0.66 -4.78 -9.80
N VAL A 141 1.15 -5.60 -8.86
CA VAL A 141 2.45 -5.41 -8.22
C VAL A 141 3.56 -5.79 -9.21
N LEU A 142 4.55 -4.92 -9.33
CA LEU A 142 5.65 -5.03 -10.29
C LEU A 142 6.93 -5.54 -9.64
N SER A 143 7.25 -5.01 -8.44
CA SER A 143 8.43 -5.42 -7.68
C SER A 143 8.23 -5.20 -6.19
N VAL A 144 9.00 -5.92 -5.38
CA VAL A 144 9.06 -5.78 -3.91
C VAL A 144 10.53 -5.77 -3.53
N PHE A 145 10.95 -4.85 -2.67
CA PHE A 145 12.33 -4.74 -2.21
C PHE A 145 12.42 -4.09 -0.83
N GLU A 146 13.52 -4.33 -0.14
CA GLU A 146 13.84 -3.71 1.15
C GLU A 146 14.95 -2.68 0.95
N CYS A 147 14.75 -1.48 1.51
CA CYS A 147 15.70 -0.39 1.50
C CYS A 147 15.44 0.54 2.69
N ASN A 148 16.42 1.32 3.10
CA ASN A 148 16.29 2.32 4.16
C ASN A 148 15.69 1.81 5.47
N GLY A 149 15.93 0.53 5.81
CA GLY A 149 15.40 -0.09 7.03
C GLY A 149 13.92 -0.42 6.99
N THR A 150 13.26 -0.33 5.83
CA THR A 150 11.88 -0.69 5.60
C THR A 150 11.69 -1.41 4.28
N ALA A 151 10.46 -1.69 3.88
CA ALA A 151 10.13 -2.32 2.61
C ALA A 151 9.29 -1.41 1.71
N TYR A 152 9.43 -1.67 0.43
CA TYR A 152 8.71 -0.99 -0.64
C TYR A 152 8.12 -2.02 -1.60
N PHE A 153 6.99 -1.70 -2.22
CA PHE A 153 6.58 -2.37 -3.44
C PHE A 153 6.10 -1.37 -4.49
N SER A 154 6.44 -1.67 -5.73
CA SER A 154 5.96 -0.89 -6.87
C SER A 154 4.76 -1.55 -7.52
N MET A 155 3.86 -0.73 -8.07
CA MET A 155 2.66 -1.18 -8.75
C MET A 155 2.33 -0.25 -9.93
N ASP A 156 1.48 -0.73 -10.84
CA ASP A 156 1.06 0.06 -11.98
C ASP A 156 0.39 1.37 -11.52
N TYR A 157 0.75 2.48 -12.19
CA TYR A 157 0.06 3.76 -12.00
C TYR A 157 -1.17 3.80 -12.88
N VAL A 158 -2.34 3.86 -12.24
CA VAL A 158 -3.61 4.06 -12.92
C VAL A 158 -3.95 5.55 -12.88
N GLN A 159 -4.08 6.15 -14.05
CA GLN A 159 -4.47 7.54 -14.16
C GLN A 159 -5.98 7.65 -13.99
N GLY A 160 -6.43 8.43 -13.00
CA GLY A 160 -7.84 8.61 -12.68
C GLY A 160 -8.03 9.50 -11.47
N LEU A 161 -9.28 9.67 -11.07
CA LEU A 161 -9.66 10.38 -9.86
C LEU A 161 -10.30 9.39 -8.87
N PRO A 162 -10.09 9.58 -7.56
CA PRO A 162 -10.75 8.79 -6.54
C PRO A 162 -12.27 8.87 -6.66
N LEU A 163 -12.94 7.75 -6.38
CA LEU A 163 -14.40 7.68 -6.52
C LEU A 163 -15.14 8.60 -5.53
N ASP A 164 -14.61 8.74 -4.32
CA ASP A 164 -15.11 9.68 -3.30
C ASP A 164 -15.05 11.12 -3.80
N TYR A 165 -13.90 11.53 -4.36
CA TYR A 165 -13.74 12.84 -4.98
C TYR A 165 -14.75 13.07 -6.12
N LEU A 166 -14.94 12.07 -7.00
CA LEU A 166 -15.93 12.16 -8.07
C LEU A 166 -17.36 12.27 -7.52
N GLY A 167 -17.66 11.57 -6.41
CA GLY A 167 -18.94 11.66 -5.70
C GLY A 167 -19.18 13.04 -5.14
N GLU A 168 -18.20 13.62 -4.46
CA GLU A 168 -18.29 14.99 -3.93
C GLU A 168 -18.49 16.03 -5.03
N GLN A 169 -17.75 15.94 -6.13
CA GLN A 169 -17.91 16.87 -7.26
C GLN A 169 -19.30 16.80 -7.88
N GLN A 170 -19.90 15.61 -7.98
CA GLN A 170 -21.26 15.44 -8.47
C GLN A 170 -22.29 16.07 -7.52
N LEU A 171 -22.15 15.85 -6.21
CA LEU A 171 -23.01 16.45 -5.19
C LEU A 171 -22.93 17.98 -5.20
N LEU A 172 -21.73 18.54 -5.26
CA LEU A 172 -21.50 19.99 -5.32
C LEU A 172 -22.10 20.62 -6.58
N ALA A 173 -22.11 19.88 -7.70
CA ALA A 173 -22.75 20.31 -8.93
C ALA A 173 -24.28 20.13 -8.93
N GLY A 174 -24.88 19.68 -7.82
CA GLY A 174 -26.32 19.40 -7.72
C GLY A 174 -26.76 18.19 -8.55
N ASN A 175 -25.83 17.34 -8.94
CA ASN A 175 -26.09 16.14 -9.74
C ASN A 175 -25.99 14.89 -8.89
N CYS A 176 -26.72 13.86 -9.30
CA CYS A 176 -26.58 12.51 -8.76
C CYS A 176 -26.20 11.55 -9.90
N TYR A 177 -25.46 10.49 -9.54
CA TYR A 177 -25.25 9.41 -10.51
C TYR A 177 -26.60 8.77 -10.88
N SER A 178 -26.78 8.46 -12.16
CA SER A 178 -27.93 7.68 -12.58
C SER A 178 -27.92 6.28 -11.96
N GLU A 179 -29.09 5.71 -11.73
CA GLU A 179 -29.22 4.34 -11.21
C GLU A 179 -28.43 3.34 -12.05
N ALA A 180 -28.49 3.46 -13.36
CA ALA A 180 -27.75 2.60 -14.30
C ALA A 180 -26.24 2.66 -14.07
N LYS A 181 -25.69 3.88 -13.84
CA LYS A 181 -24.26 4.07 -13.57
C LYS A 181 -23.85 3.47 -12.23
N LEU A 182 -24.66 3.69 -11.17
CA LEU A 182 -24.41 3.10 -9.85
C LEU A 182 -24.49 1.58 -9.88
N LYS A 183 -25.46 1.01 -10.59
CA LYS A 183 -25.61 -0.43 -10.78
C LYS A 183 -24.41 -1.03 -11.51
N GLY A 184 -23.95 -0.38 -12.58
CA GLY A 184 -22.74 -0.80 -13.32
C GLY A 184 -21.49 -0.81 -12.42
N LEU A 185 -21.29 0.25 -11.63
CA LEU A 185 -20.19 0.35 -10.66
C LEU A 185 -20.26 -0.76 -9.60
N LEU A 186 -21.43 -0.95 -9.01
CA LEU A 186 -21.64 -2.00 -7.99
C LEU A 186 -21.36 -3.40 -8.55
N MET A 187 -21.86 -3.68 -9.76
CA MET A 187 -21.60 -4.97 -10.42
C MET A 187 -20.12 -5.20 -10.64
N HIS A 188 -19.37 -4.17 -11.04
CA HIS A 188 -17.93 -4.28 -11.23
C HIS A 188 -17.20 -4.57 -9.92
N ILE A 189 -17.55 -3.87 -8.83
CA ILE A 189 -17.00 -4.12 -7.49
C ILE A 189 -17.31 -5.56 -7.04
N LEU A 190 -18.55 -6.01 -7.23
CA LEU A 190 -18.96 -7.37 -6.85
C LEU A 190 -18.20 -8.46 -7.63
N GLN A 191 -17.90 -8.22 -8.91
CA GLN A 191 -17.08 -9.14 -9.72
C GLN A 191 -15.64 -9.24 -9.19
N ILE A 192 -15.04 -8.11 -8.77
CA ILE A 192 -13.71 -8.11 -8.16
C ILE A 192 -13.74 -8.87 -6.81
N LEU A 193 -14.75 -8.63 -5.98
CA LEU A 193 -14.90 -9.33 -4.70
C LEU A 193 -15.10 -10.83 -4.88
N ASP A 194 -15.92 -11.26 -5.83
CA ASP A 194 -16.12 -12.67 -6.17
C ASP A 194 -14.80 -13.33 -6.60
N TYR A 195 -14.01 -12.63 -7.42
CA TYR A 195 -12.67 -13.10 -7.81
C TYR A 195 -11.75 -13.28 -6.60
N LEU A 196 -11.71 -12.29 -5.68
CA LEU A 196 -10.90 -12.36 -4.46
C LEU A 196 -11.34 -13.51 -3.55
N HIS A 197 -12.65 -13.67 -3.34
CA HIS A 197 -13.23 -14.73 -2.53
C HIS A 197 -12.92 -16.12 -3.09
N LYS A 198 -12.97 -16.30 -4.40
CA LYS A 198 -12.56 -17.56 -5.07
C LYS A 198 -11.07 -17.88 -4.89
N LYS A 199 -10.25 -16.85 -4.62
CA LYS A 199 -8.82 -17.01 -4.27
C LYS A 199 -8.58 -17.19 -2.76
N GLY A 200 -9.64 -17.26 -1.95
CA GLY A 200 -9.56 -17.38 -0.49
C GLY A 200 -9.14 -16.08 0.21
N ILE A 201 -9.27 -14.93 -0.46
CA ILE A 201 -8.90 -13.63 0.08
C ILE A 201 -10.18 -12.91 0.50
N CYS A 202 -10.31 -12.67 1.82
CA CYS A 202 -11.39 -11.88 2.39
C CYS A 202 -10.91 -10.46 2.67
N HIS A 203 -11.58 -9.46 2.10
CA HIS A 203 -11.35 -8.04 2.40
C HIS A 203 -12.33 -7.62 3.51
N LEU A 204 -11.84 -7.54 4.75
CA LEU A 204 -12.68 -7.32 5.94
C LEU A 204 -13.22 -5.90 6.09
N SER A 205 -12.71 -4.92 5.34
CA SER A 205 -13.18 -3.54 5.44
C SER A 205 -13.15 -2.82 4.10
N LEU A 206 -14.32 -2.63 3.50
CA LEU A 206 -14.50 -1.77 2.32
C LEU A 206 -14.55 -0.28 2.69
N ILE A 207 -14.77 0.05 3.97
CA ILE A 207 -14.87 1.45 4.45
C ILE A 207 -13.50 2.12 4.52
N HIS A 208 -12.43 1.37 4.74
CA HIS A 208 -11.06 1.89 4.83
C HIS A 208 -10.29 1.85 3.50
N ILE A 209 -10.97 1.68 2.36
CA ILE A 209 -10.37 1.84 1.04
C ILE A 209 -10.22 3.35 0.73
N SER A 210 -9.54 4.06 1.61
CA SER A 210 -9.25 5.50 1.44
C SER A 210 -7.84 5.74 0.86
N GLU A 211 -7.18 4.72 0.31
CA GLU A 211 -5.91 4.93 -0.35
C GLU A 211 -6.12 5.36 -1.81
N PRO A 212 -5.49 6.47 -2.25
CA PRO A 212 -5.71 7.04 -3.59
C PRO A 212 -5.36 6.10 -4.74
N THR A 213 -4.64 5.02 -4.49
CA THR A 213 -4.24 4.03 -5.50
C THR A 213 -5.30 2.97 -5.80
N ARG A 214 -6.34 2.82 -4.97
CA ARG A 214 -7.39 1.81 -5.15
C ARG A 214 -8.66 2.34 -5.80
N HIS A 215 -8.80 3.65 -5.94
CA HIS A 215 -10.04 4.28 -6.43
C HIS A 215 -10.06 4.62 -7.91
N SER A 216 -8.97 4.41 -8.63
CA SER A 216 -8.85 4.80 -10.04
C SER A 216 -9.38 3.77 -11.04
N LEU A 217 -10.27 2.88 -10.63
CA LEU A 217 -10.78 1.80 -11.49
C LEU A 217 -11.92 2.21 -12.42
N ILE A 218 -12.26 3.52 -12.48
CA ILE A 218 -13.36 4.00 -13.34
C ILE A 218 -12.90 5.26 -14.07
N SER A 219 -12.39 5.07 -15.23
CA SER A 219 -12.29 6.10 -16.27
C SER A 219 -13.36 5.86 -17.35
#